data_ef0d78448ef3b252a7e2d07f12fc5e14
#
_entry.id   ef0d78448ef3b252a7e2d07f12fc5e14
#
_cell.length_a   1.000
_cell.length_b   1.000
_cell.length_c   1.000
_cell.angle_alpha   90.00
_cell.angle_beta   90.00
_cell.angle_gamma   90.00
#
_symmetry.space_group_name_H-M   'P 1'
#
loop_
_entity.id
_entity.type
_entity.pdbx_description
1 polymer ?
#
loop_
_entity_poly.entity_id
_entity_poly.type
_entity_poly.pdbx_seq_one_letter_code
_entity_poly.pdbx_strand_id
1 'polypeptide(L)'
;YLAETRNFDGTAVVIFQPAEEGGGGGREMVADGMMERFGIQEVYGMHNMPGIPVGTFAIRPGAMMAAADQFDVTVTGKGGHAAKPHDCVDSVLVAAQIVVALQSIASRNVDALKEVVVSVCTVATESDSYNVIPQSVTLKGTVRTLDPKVQDFVEDRIKAVVTGIAGALGATAEIDYRRGYPVTMNAEGPTGHAAEVARQIAGDCDMGVAPMMGAEDFSFMLNERPGAYI
;
A
#
# COMPACT_ATOMS: atom_id res chain seq x y z
N TYR A 1 -0.76 -33.92 7.98
CA TYR A 1 0.32 -34.55 7.22
C TYR A 1 1.66 -34.41 7.93
N LEU A 2 2.17 -33.19 8.20
CA LEU A 2 3.47 -32.96 8.86
C LEU A 2 3.58 -33.66 10.22
N ALA A 3 2.53 -33.59 11.05
CA ALA A 3 2.50 -34.21 12.38
C ALA A 3 2.49 -35.76 12.32
N GLU A 4 1.85 -36.33 11.30
CA GLU A 4 1.70 -37.77 11.11
C GLU A 4 2.94 -38.39 10.48
N THR A 5 3.45 -37.79 9.41
CA THR A 5 4.56 -38.40 8.64
C THR A 5 5.93 -38.07 9.21
N ARG A 6 6.12 -36.84 9.71
CA ARG A 6 7.42 -36.30 10.17
C ARG A 6 8.56 -36.59 9.20
N ASN A 7 8.24 -36.66 7.91
CA ASN A 7 9.20 -36.99 6.85
C ASN A 7 9.88 -35.72 6.33
N PHE A 8 10.58 -35.01 7.22
CA PHE A 8 11.39 -33.83 6.89
C PHE A 8 12.50 -33.67 7.94
N ASP A 9 13.60 -33.04 7.53
CA ASP A 9 14.73 -32.72 8.40
C ASP A 9 14.69 -31.21 8.74
N GLY A 10 14.41 -30.90 10.00
CA GLY A 10 14.30 -29.53 10.49
C GLY A 10 13.04 -29.28 11.32
N THR A 11 12.61 -28.03 11.38
CA THR A 11 11.43 -27.59 12.13
C THR A 11 10.44 -26.87 11.22
N ALA A 12 9.20 -27.33 11.19
CA ALA A 12 8.08 -26.63 10.55
C ALA A 12 7.29 -25.86 11.59
N VAL A 13 7.21 -24.54 11.45
CA VAL A 13 6.42 -23.64 12.29
C VAL A 13 5.16 -23.25 11.53
N VAL A 14 3.98 -23.56 12.09
CA VAL A 14 2.70 -23.17 11.51
C VAL A 14 2.27 -21.85 12.15
N ILE A 15 2.04 -20.84 11.31
CA ILE A 15 1.67 -19.49 11.73
C ILE A 15 0.19 -19.25 11.46
N PHE A 16 -0.58 -18.93 12.50
CA PHE A 16 -1.96 -18.49 12.40
C PHE A 16 -2.00 -16.97 12.54
N GLN A 17 -1.87 -16.27 11.42
CA GLN A 17 -1.80 -14.83 11.36
C GLN A 17 -3.19 -14.20 11.48
N PRO A 18 -3.42 -13.28 12.43
CA PRO A 18 -4.70 -12.59 12.57
C PRO A 18 -4.74 -11.27 11.80
N ALA A 19 -5.94 -10.72 11.60
CA ALA A 19 -6.20 -9.32 11.27
C ALA A 19 -5.46 -8.80 10.01
N GLU A 20 -5.39 -9.60 8.95
CA GLU A 20 -4.81 -9.18 7.67
C GLU A 20 -5.60 -8.00 7.07
N GLU A 21 -6.93 -7.98 7.15
CA GLU A 21 -7.85 -6.98 6.60
C GLU A 21 -7.74 -5.58 7.28
N GLY A 22 -6.52 -5.06 7.41
CA GLY A 22 -6.23 -3.71 7.90
C GLY A 22 -5.71 -3.62 9.33
N GLY A 23 -5.64 -4.72 10.08
CA GLY A 23 -5.09 -4.74 11.43
C GLY A 23 -3.56 -4.90 11.49
N GLY A 24 -2.95 -5.46 10.45
CA GLY A 24 -1.51 -5.68 10.39
C GLY A 24 -1.00 -6.70 11.39
N GLY A 25 -1.73 -7.82 11.58
CA GLY A 25 -1.34 -8.86 12.53
C GLY A 25 0.02 -9.47 12.24
N GLY A 26 0.42 -9.56 10.95
CA GLY A 26 1.75 -9.96 10.56
C GLY A 26 2.84 -9.06 11.15
N ARG A 27 2.63 -7.74 11.13
CA ARG A 27 3.54 -6.76 11.76
C ARG A 27 3.64 -6.98 13.27
N GLU A 28 2.51 -7.13 13.94
CA GLU A 28 2.48 -7.30 15.41
C GLU A 28 3.18 -8.61 15.82
N MET A 29 2.98 -9.70 15.08
CA MET A 29 3.66 -10.99 15.35
C MET A 29 5.17 -10.88 15.15
N VAL A 30 5.63 -10.16 14.13
CA VAL A 30 7.05 -9.88 13.90
C VAL A 30 7.61 -9.03 15.04
N ALA A 31 6.93 -7.95 15.41
CA ALA A 31 7.34 -7.06 16.49
C ALA A 31 7.39 -7.76 17.87
N ASP A 32 6.54 -8.78 18.10
CA ASP A 32 6.56 -9.64 19.29
C ASP A 32 7.71 -10.67 19.29
N GLY A 33 8.59 -10.64 18.28
CA GLY A 33 9.78 -11.47 18.19
C GLY A 33 9.54 -12.89 17.73
N MET A 34 8.49 -13.12 16.95
CA MET A 34 8.11 -14.45 16.45
C MET A 34 9.27 -15.14 15.72
N MET A 35 10.01 -14.40 14.89
CA MET A 35 11.07 -14.98 14.05
C MET A 35 12.21 -15.57 14.88
N GLU A 36 12.67 -14.85 15.88
CA GLU A 36 13.73 -15.27 16.80
C GLU A 36 13.27 -16.35 17.75
N ARG A 37 12.07 -16.15 18.31
CA ARG A 37 11.48 -17.05 19.33
C ARG A 37 11.33 -18.49 18.83
N PHE A 38 10.98 -18.65 17.55
CA PHE A 38 10.78 -19.97 16.95
C PHE A 38 11.91 -20.37 16.00
N GLY A 39 12.96 -19.56 15.87
CA GLY A 39 14.11 -19.84 15.02
C GLY A 39 13.77 -19.92 13.54
N ILE A 40 12.79 -19.11 13.08
CA ILE A 40 12.32 -19.12 11.70
C ILE A 40 13.40 -18.58 10.79
N GLN A 41 13.78 -19.36 9.78
CA GLN A 41 14.81 -19.01 8.80
C GLN A 41 14.22 -18.58 7.46
N GLU A 42 13.09 -19.17 7.07
CA GLU A 42 12.35 -18.85 5.84
C GLU A 42 10.85 -18.81 6.13
N VAL A 43 10.09 -18.03 5.36
CA VAL A 43 8.66 -17.91 5.50
C VAL A 43 7.95 -18.15 4.17
N TYR A 44 6.84 -18.86 4.22
CA TYR A 44 6.02 -19.17 3.05
C TYR A 44 4.55 -18.89 3.35
N GLY A 45 3.86 -18.24 2.43
CA GLY A 45 2.42 -17.99 2.49
C GLY A 45 1.76 -18.26 1.15
N MET A 46 0.45 -18.46 1.18
CA MET A 46 -0.36 -18.69 -0.01
C MET A 46 -1.65 -17.88 0.06
N HIS A 47 -1.98 -17.18 -1.03
CA HIS A 47 -3.25 -16.47 -1.16
C HIS A 47 -4.22 -17.23 -2.07
N ASN A 48 -5.47 -17.31 -1.63
CA ASN A 48 -6.55 -17.77 -2.50
C ASN A 48 -6.99 -16.61 -3.41
N MET A 49 -6.56 -16.62 -4.68
CA MET A 49 -6.76 -15.50 -5.60
C MET A 49 -7.98 -15.71 -6.51
N PRO A 50 -9.07 -14.94 -6.32
CA PRO A 50 -10.19 -14.94 -7.25
C PRO A 50 -9.76 -14.54 -8.67
N GLY A 51 -10.27 -15.25 -9.68
CA GLY A 51 -9.93 -15.00 -11.09
C GLY A 51 -8.80 -15.88 -11.63
N ILE A 52 -8.07 -16.59 -10.79
CA ILE A 52 -7.16 -17.67 -11.19
C ILE A 52 -7.93 -18.99 -11.17
N PRO A 53 -7.81 -19.87 -12.19
CA PRO A 53 -8.51 -21.15 -12.22
C PRO A 53 -8.14 -22.02 -11.01
N VAL A 54 -9.12 -22.70 -10.44
CA VAL A 54 -8.92 -23.63 -9.32
C VAL A 54 -7.90 -24.71 -9.68
N GLY A 55 -6.95 -24.96 -8.77
CA GLY A 55 -5.89 -25.96 -8.95
C GLY A 55 -4.69 -25.46 -9.75
N THR A 56 -4.61 -24.18 -10.04
CA THR A 56 -3.42 -23.55 -10.65
C THR A 56 -2.72 -22.65 -9.63
N PHE A 57 -1.41 -22.45 -9.82
CA PHE A 57 -0.59 -21.59 -9.00
C PHE A 57 0.11 -20.52 -9.84
N ALA A 58 0.32 -19.34 -9.24
CA ALA A 58 1.08 -18.26 -9.84
C ALA A 58 2.00 -17.63 -8.80
N ILE A 59 3.25 -17.40 -9.17
CA ILE A 59 4.27 -16.78 -8.30
C ILE A 59 5.30 -16.07 -9.16
N ARG A 60 5.96 -15.07 -8.61
CA ARG A 60 7.09 -14.41 -9.25
C ARG A 60 8.16 -14.01 -8.24
N PRO A 61 9.44 -13.98 -8.60
CA PRO A 61 10.48 -13.37 -7.78
C PRO A 61 10.35 -11.84 -7.80
N GLY A 62 10.81 -11.19 -6.74
CA GLY A 62 10.70 -9.74 -6.60
C GLY A 62 9.33 -9.30 -6.12
N ALA A 63 8.91 -8.08 -6.49
CA ALA A 63 7.64 -7.52 -6.06
C ALA A 63 6.45 -8.34 -6.60
N MET A 64 5.66 -8.90 -5.70
CA MET A 64 4.45 -9.67 -5.98
C MET A 64 3.19 -8.84 -5.75
N MET A 65 3.11 -8.15 -4.60
CA MET A 65 2.01 -7.26 -4.24
C MET A 65 2.53 -5.91 -3.76
N ALA A 66 1.73 -4.87 -3.94
CA ALA A 66 2.14 -3.50 -3.67
C ALA A 66 2.22 -3.17 -2.19
N ALA A 67 3.04 -2.18 -1.85
CA ALA A 67 2.87 -1.42 -0.63
C ALA A 67 1.55 -0.66 -0.64
N ALA A 68 0.96 -0.47 0.54
CA ALA A 68 -0.29 0.25 0.71
C ALA A 68 -0.15 1.34 1.75
N ASP A 69 -0.21 2.60 1.30
CA ASP A 69 -0.19 3.75 2.18
C ASP A 69 -1.51 4.52 2.09
N GLN A 70 -1.75 5.31 3.11
CA GLN A 70 -2.91 6.20 3.21
C GLN A 70 -2.46 7.61 3.55
N PHE A 71 -3.22 8.59 3.10
CA PHE A 71 -3.00 9.97 3.51
C PHE A 71 -4.32 10.70 3.74
N ASP A 72 -4.35 11.53 4.76
CA ASP A 72 -5.38 12.52 5.02
C ASP A 72 -4.76 13.90 4.86
N VAL A 73 -5.46 14.80 4.17
CA VAL A 73 -5.05 16.20 3.99
C VAL A 73 -6.16 17.09 4.49
N THR A 74 -5.85 17.99 5.40
CA THR A 74 -6.76 19.06 5.82
C THR A 74 -6.28 20.38 5.21
N VAL A 75 -7.04 20.91 4.27
CA VAL A 75 -6.81 22.22 3.67
C VAL A 75 -7.60 23.26 4.47
N THR A 76 -6.90 24.26 5.00
CA THR A 76 -7.51 25.35 5.77
C THR A 76 -7.33 26.67 5.03
N GLY A 77 -8.45 27.28 4.67
CA GLY A 77 -8.52 28.58 4.06
C GLY A 77 -9.13 29.65 4.99
N LYS A 78 -9.89 30.55 4.41
CA LYS A 78 -10.71 31.52 5.12
C LYS A 78 -12.12 31.47 4.56
N GLY A 79 -13.04 30.88 5.32
CA GLY A 79 -14.43 30.75 4.95
C GLY A 79 -15.18 32.10 4.93
N GLY A 80 -16.36 32.12 4.30
CA GLY A 80 -17.21 33.30 4.24
C GLY A 80 -18.38 33.18 3.27
N HIS A 81 -19.00 34.31 2.97
CA HIS A 81 -20.16 34.35 2.09
C HIS A 81 -19.72 34.22 0.62
N ALA A 82 -20.30 33.26 -0.11
CA ALA A 82 -19.90 32.93 -1.49
C ALA A 82 -20.03 34.11 -2.48
N ALA A 83 -20.90 35.10 -2.19
CA ALA A 83 -21.02 36.33 -3.00
C ALA A 83 -19.88 37.35 -2.75
N LYS A 84 -19.00 37.10 -1.79
CA LYS A 84 -17.82 37.93 -1.48
C LYS A 84 -16.52 37.09 -1.47
N PRO A 85 -16.18 36.42 -2.58
CA PRO A 85 -15.04 35.52 -2.62
C PRO A 85 -13.70 36.24 -2.39
N HIS A 86 -13.63 37.55 -2.67
CA HIS A 86 -12.44 38.38 -2.45
C HIS A 86 -12.12 38.61 -0.97
N ASP A 87 -13.06 38.36 -0.06
CA ASP A 87 -12.87 38.43 1.39
C ASP A 87 -12.42 37.06 1.98
N CYS A 88 -12.39 36.02 1.15
CA CYS A 88 -12.15 34.62 1.52
C CYS A 88 -10.81 34.07 0.97
N VAL A 89 -10.40 32.93 1.49
CA VAL A 89 -9.46 32.01 0.84
C VAL A 89 -10.23 30.70 0.63
N ASP A 90 -10.61 30.43 -0.61
CA ASP A 90 -11.52 29.33 -0.96
C ASP A 90 -10.85 27.98 -0.81
N SER A 91 -11.11 27.30 0.31
CA SER A 91 -10.56 25.98 0.62
C SER A 91 -11.01 24.90 -0.37
N VAL A 92 -12.19 25.02 -0.98
CA VAL A 92 -12.70 24.07 -1.99
C VAL A 92 -11.91 24.21 -3.29
N LEU A 93 -11.65 25.45 -3.74
CA LEU A 93 -10.82 25.69 -4.92
C LEU A 93 -9.40 25.15 -4.72
N VAL A 94 -8.81 25.44 -3.55
CA VAL A 94 -7.46 24.94 -3.21
C VAL A 94 -7.41 23.41 -3.20
N ALA A 95 -8.37 22.76 -2.55
CA ALA A 95 -8.48 21.31 -2.51
C ALA A 95 -8.62 20.68 -3.91
N ALA A 96 -9.45 21.29 -4.78
CA ALA A 96 -9.61 20.84 -6.16
C ALA A 96 -8.29 20.93 -6.96
N GLN A 97 -7.53 22.02 -6.80
CA GLN A 97 -6.20 22.15 -7.43
C GLN A 97 -5.20 21.12 -6.89
N ILE A 98 -5.22 20.81 -5.60
CA ILE A 98 -4.41 19.75 -5.00
C ILE A 98 -4.76 18.40 -5.62
N VAL A 99 -6.04 18.04 -5.72
CA VAL A 99 -6.47 16.76 -6.32
C VAL A 99 -5.95 16.61 -7.75
N VAL A 100 -6.07 17.65 -8.56
CA VAL A 100 -5.56 17.67 -9.95
C VAL A 100 -4.03 17.56 -9.97
N ALA A 101 -3.34 18.35 -9.15
CA ALA A 101 -1.87 18.39 -9.12
C ALA A 101 -1.26 17.07 -8.64
N LEU A 102 -1.87 16.37 -7.70
CA LEU A 102 -1.43 15.06 -7.24
C LEU A 102 -1.34 14.02 -8.39
N GLN A 103 -2.17 14.14 -9.43
CA GLN A 103 -2.12 13.25 -10.60
C GLN A 103 -0.81 13.40 -11.39
N SER A 104 -0.11 14.54 -11.24
CA SER A 104 1.19 14.75 -11.87
C SER A 104 2.30 13.86 -11.30
N ILE A 105 2.13 13.34 -10.09
CA ILE A 105 3.13 12.47 -9.45
C ILE A 105 3.31 11.21 -10.28
N ALA A 106 2.23 10.46 -10.53
CA ALA A 106 2.27 9.25 -11.35
C ALA A 106 2.60 9.55 -12.82
N SER A 107 2.04 10.64 -13.37
CA SER A 107 2.14 10.90 -14.81
C SER A 107 3.37 11.68 -15.24
N ARG A 108 4.11 12.37 -14.35
CA ARG A 108 5.20 13.28 -14.68
C ARG A 108 6.42 13.24 -13.75
N ASN A 109 6.32 12.66 -12.57
CA ASN A 109 7.41 12.66 -11.60
C ASN A 109 8.04 11.27 -11.40
N VAL A 110 7.24 10.21 -11.39
CA VAL A 110 7.73 8.83 -11.32
C VAL A 110 8.19 8.37 -12.69
N ASP A 111 9.25 7.55 -12.72
CA ASP A 111 9.73 6.92 -13.95
C ASP A 111 8.59 6.13 -14.61
N ALA A 112 8.41 6.32 -15.93
CA ALA A 112 7.32 5.68 -16.67
C ALA A 112 7.37 4.14 -16.70
N LEU A 113 8.51 3.54 -16.31
CA LEU A 113 8.68 2.09 -16.16
C LEU A 113 8.41 1.58 -14.73
N LYS A 114 7.95 2.46 -13.82
CA LYS A 114 7.62 2.12 -12.43
C LYS A 114 6.12 2.22 -12.20
N GLU A 115 5.59 1.19 -11.57
CA GLU A 115 4.18 1.13 -11.23
C GLU A 115 3.89 1.95 -9.96
N VAL A 116 2.93 2.86 -10.07
CA VAL A 116 2.47 3.70 -8.96
C VAL A 116 1.00 4.05 -9.12
N VAL A 117 0.28 4.05 -8.01
CA VAL A 117 -1.09 4.57 -7.93
C VAL A 117 -1.13 5.63 -6.84
N VAL A 118 -1.67 6.81 -7.17
CA VAL A 118 -2.01 7.87 -6.22
C VAL A 118 -3.47 8.24 -6.46
N SER A 119 -4.33 7.89 -5.52
CA SER A 119 -5.78 8.12 -5.64
C SER A 119 -6.31 8.94 -4.48
N VAL A 120 -7.02 10.04 -4.78
CA VAL A 120 -7.84 10.74 -3.80
C VAL A 120 -9.25 10.14 -3.88
N CYS A 121 -9.71 9.56 -2.79
CA CYS A 121 -10.96 8.80 -2.73
C CYS A 121 -12.09 9.56 -2.02
N THR A 122 -11.76 10.60 -1.26
CA THR A 122 -12.72 11.41 -0.51
C THR A 122 -12.37 12.88 -0.62
N VAL A 123 -13.39 13.70 -0.83
CA VAL A 123 -13.35 15.16 -0.69
C VAL A 123 -14.56 15.54 0.16
N ALA A 124 -14.33 16.11 1.34
CA ALA A 124 -15.38 16.45 2.27
C ALA A 124 -15.21 17.87 2.82
N THR A 125 -16.33 18.56 3.00
CA THR A 125 -16.39 19.88 3.63
C THR A 125 -17.19 19.79 4.93
N GLU A 126 -17.05 20.80 5.78
CA GLU A 126 -17.84 20.94 7.01
C GLU A 126 -19.24 21.55 6.80
N SER A 127 -19.54 22.01 5.58
CA SER A 127 -20.80 22.69 5.22
C SER A 127 -21.37 22.10 3.93
N ASP A 128 -22.71 22.01 3.89
CA ASP A 128 -23.51 21.67 2.70
C ASP A 128 -24.28 22.86 2.13
N SER A 129 -24.02 24.07 2.67
CA SER A 129 -24.72 25.29 2.28
C SER A 129 -24.25 25.80 0.93
N TYR A 130 -25.20 26.16 0.04
CA TYR A 130 -24.95 26.66 -1.32
C TYR A 130 -24.23 28.02 -1.39
N ASN A 131 -24.29 28.82 -0.33
CA ASN A 131 -23.82 30.22 -0.30
C ASN A 131 -22.72 30.45 0.74
N VAL A 132 -22.06 29.35 1.25
CA VAL A 132 -20.96 29.41 2.20
C VAL A 132 -19.71 28.79 1.59
N ILE A 133 -18.62 29.54 1.54
CA ILE A 133 -17.28 29.02 1.32
C ILE A 133 -16.80 28.41 2.66
N PRO A 134 -16.54 27.12 2.75
CA PRO A 134 -16.15 26.48 4.00
C PRO A 134 -14.75 26.91 4.47
N GLN A 135 -14.54 26.88 5.78
CA GLN A 135 -13.22 27.15 6.37
C GLN A 135 -12.21 26.07 6.00
N SER A 136 -12.64 24.82 5.94
CA SER A 136 -11.76 23.69 5.68
C SER A 136 -12.34 22.64 4.73
N VAL A 137 -11.44 21.87 4.09
CA VAL A 137 -11.75 20.71 3.27
C VAL A 137 -10.82 19.58 3.67
N THR A 138 -11.37 18.38 3.84
CA THR A 138 -10.59 17.16 4.07
C THR A 138 -10.55 16.31 2.80
N LEU A 139 -9.35 15.89 2.42
CA LEU A 139 -9.11 14.91 1.37
C LEU A 139 -8.61 13.63 2.02
N LYS A 140 -9.02 12.46 1.50
CA LYS A 140 -8.45 11.17 1.88
C LYS A 140 -8.05 10.41 0.65
N GLY A 141 -6.88 9.77 0.71
CA GLY A 141 -6.34 9.05 -0.43
C GLY A 141 -5.49 7.86 -0.05
N THR A 142 -5.09 7.14 -1.09
CA THR A 142 -4.23 5.96 -0.96
C THR A 142 -3.12 5.99 -2.00
N VAL A 143 -2.00 5.37 -1.63
CA VAL A 143 -0.85 5.17 -2.51
C VAL A 143 -0.56 3.69 -2.61
N ARG A 144 -0.17 3.23 -3.81
CA ARG A 144 0.34 1.88 -4.06
C ARG A 144 1.63 1.97 -4.85
N THR A 145 2.64 1.22 -4.44
CA THR A 145 3.94 1.15 -5.13
C THR A 145 4.52 -0.26 -5.06
N LEU A 146 5.32 -0.62 -6.07
CA LEU A 146 6.02 -1.92 -6.11
C LEU A 146 7.52 -1.79 -5.83
N ASP A 147 7.99 -0.59 -5.48
CA ASP A 147 9.39 -0.30 -5.20
C ASP A 147 9.49 0.63 -3.98
N PRO A 148 10.20 0.23 -2.91
CA PRO A 148 10.34 1.05 -1.71
C PRO A 148 10.94 2.45 -1.96
N LYS A 149 11.82 2.59 -2.95
CA LYS A 149 12.39 3.91 -3.30
C LYS A 149 11.36 4.81 -3.98
N VAL A 150 10.46 4.22 -4.78
CA VAL A 150 9.33 4.94 -5.35
C VAL A 150 8.35 5.34 -4.26
N GLN A 151 8.13 4.49 -3.26
CA GLN A 151 7.30 4.82 -2.09
C GLN A 151 7.84 6.05 -1.34
N ASP A 152 9.15 6.07 -1.02
CA ASP A 152 9.80 7.21 -0.37
C ASP A 152 9.63 8.50 -1.18
N PHE A 153 9.91 8.41 -2.48
CA PHE A 153 9.80 9.54 -3.39
C PHE A 153 8.36 10.08 -3.50
N VAL A 154 7.35 9.19 -3.59
CA VAL A 154 5.94 9.57 -3.72
C VAL A 154 5.43 10.25 -2.46
N GLU A 155 5.79 9.76 -1.28
CA GLU A 155 5.46 10.39 -0.01
C GLU A 155 5.98 11.84 0.05
N ASP A 156 7.25 12.05 -0.29
CA ASP A 156 7.85 13.39 -0.31
C ASP A 156 7.20 14.30 -1.35
N ARG A 157 6.85 13.76 -2.53
CA ARG A 157 6.17 14.53 -3.58
C ARG A 157 4.75 14.93 -3.19
N ILE A 158 3.99 14.04 -2.54
CA ILE A 158 2.65 14.37 -2.03
C ILE A 158 2.74 15.56 -1.06
N LYS A 159 3.66 15.49 -0.08
CA LYS A 159 3.88 16.57 0.89
C LYS A 159 4.23 17.90 0.20
N ALA A 160 5.15 17.85 -0.75
CA ALA A 160 5.60 19.05 -1.48
C ALA A 160 4.48 19.65 -2.36
N VAL A 161 3.73 18.84 -3.09
CA VAL A 161 2.63 19.28 -3.95
C VAL A 161 1.52 19.92 -3.12
N VAL A 162 1.09 19.24 -2.07
CA VAL A 162 -0.01 19.71 -1.22
C VAL A 162 0.34 21.04 -0.55
N THR A 163 1.50 21.12 0.10
CA THR A 163 1.91 22.37 0.80
C THR A 163 2.20 23.49 -0.18
N GLY A 164 2.81 23.18 -1.34
CA GLY A 164 3.11 24.15 -2.39
C GLY A 164 1.86 24.79 -2.99
N ILE A 165 0.84 23.99 -3.34
CA ILE A 165 -0.43 24.49 -3.89
C ILE A 165 -1.19 25.30 -2.84
N ALA A 166 -1.31 24.78 -1.61
CA ALA A 166 -1.98 25.49 -0.54
C ALA A 166 -1.35 26.87 -0.31
N GLY A 167 -0.04 26.95 -0.16
CA GLY A 167 0.69 28.20 0.06
C GLY A 167 0.58 29.17 -1.11
N ALA A 168 0.64 28.68 -2.36
CA ALA A 168 0.51 29.53 -3.56
C ALA A 168 -0.87 30.20 -3.65
N LEU A 169 -1.91 29.58 -3.09
CA LEU A 169 -3.29 30.08 -3.11
C LEU A 169 -3.71 30.74 -1.78
N GLY A 170 -2.76 30.97 -0.86
CA GLY A 170 -3.01 31.67 0.41
C GLY A 170 -3.65 30.82 1.51
N ALA A 171 -3.72 29.51 1.31
CA ALA A 171 -4.21 28.55 2.31
C ALA A 171 -3.05 27.86 3.03
N THR A 172 -3.40 27.07 4.05
CA THR A 172 -2.48 26.09 4.68
C THR A 172 -3.00 24.68 4.47
N ALA A 173 -2.10 23.69 4.53
CA ALA A 173 -2.49 22.30 4.49
C ALA A 173 -1.67 21.49 5.48
N GLU A 174 -2.34 20.62 6.22
CA GLU A 174 -1.74 19.60 7.09
C GLU A 174 -1.93 18.23 6.46
N ILE A 175 -0.91 17.38 6.56
CA ILE A 175 -0.90 16.06 5.95
C ILE A 175 -0.56 15.03 7.02
N ASP A 176 -1.46 14.08 7.22
CA ASP A 176 -1.20 12.85 7.95
C ASP A 176 -0.97 11.71 6.93
N TYR A 177 0.29 11.35 6.73
CA TYR A 177 0.70 10.26 5.82
C TYR A 177 1.08 9.04 6.66
N ARG A 178 0.41 7.94 6.40
CA ARG A 178 0.57 6.68 7.13
C ARG A 178 1.01 5.59 6.18
N ARG A 179 2.24 5.09 6.37
CA ARG A 179 2.69 3.87 5.69
C ARG A 179 1.98 2.67 6.30
N GLY A 180 1.36 1.87 5.46
CA GLY A 180 0.70 0.63 5.83
C GLY A 180 1.58 -0.59 5.56
N TYR A 181 1.10 -1.51 4.73
CA TYR A 181 1.85 -2.72 4.40
C TYR A 181 2.98 -2.42 3.42
N PRO A 182 4.19 -2.96 3.63
CA PRO A 182 5.28 -2.83 2.68
C PRO A 182 5.03 -3.69 1.42
N VAL A 183 5.90 -3.54 0.43
CA VAL A 183 5.88 -4.39 -0.78
C VAL A 183 6.06 -5.85 -0.38
N THR A 184 5.19 -6.73 -0.85
CA THR A 184 5.35 -8.19 -0.72
C THR A 184 6.45 -8.62 -1.68
N MET A 185 7.65 -8.83 -1.14
CA MET A 185 8.87 -9.08 -1.90
C MET A 185 9.30 -10.54 -1.79
N ASN A 186 9.11 -11.30 -2.85
CA ASN A 186 9.52 -12.69 -2.92
C ASN A 186 11.03 -12.82 -3.19
N ALA A 187 11.73 -13.57 -2.35
CA ALA A 187 13.15 -13.90 -2.55
C ALA A 187 13.31 -14.93 -3.68
N GLU A 188 14.34 -14.80 -4.51
CA GLU A 188 14.54 -15.61 -5.73
C GLU A 188 14.60 -17.12 -5.44
N GLY A 189 15.43 -17.54 -4.48
CA GLY A 189 15.59 -18.95 -4.11
C GLY A 189 14.30 -19.58 -3.58
N PRO A 190 13.68 -19.03 -2.52
CA PRO A 190 12.40 -19.49 -2.01
C PRO A 190 11.27 -19.50 -3.05
N THR A 191 11.24 -18.52 -3.95
CA THR A 191 10.28 -18.48 -5.07
C THR A 191 10.44 -19.67 -6.00
N GLY A 192 11.69 -19.98 -6.39
CA GLY A 192 11.99 -21.14 -7.22
C GLY A 192 11.59 -22.45 -6.55
N HIS A 193 11.84 -22.56 -5.25
CA HIS A 193 11.46 -23.73 -4.46
C HIS A 193 9.93 -23.88 -4.37
N ALA A 194 9.21 -22.81 -4.04
CA ALA A 194 7.75 -22.83 -3.97
C ALA A 194 7.12 -23.19 -5.32
N ALA A 195 7.64 -22.63 -6.42
CA ALA A 195 7.17 -22.93 -7.78
C ALA A 195 7.38 -24.40 -8.16
N GLU A 196 8.52 -25.00 -7.78
CA GLU A 196 8.78 -26.41 -8.02
C GLU A 196 7.82 -27.32 -7.28
N VAL A 197 7.56 -27.02 -5.99
CA VAL A 197 6.55 -27.76 -5.21
C VAL A 197 5.16 -27.60 -5.80
N ALA A 198 4.77 -26.39 -6.23
CA ALA A 198 3.48 -26.15 -6.86
C ALA A 198 3.33 -26.98 -8.15
N ARG A 199 4.36 -27.08 -9.00
CA ARG A 199 4.35 -27.94 -10.19
C ARG A 199 4.19 -29.42 -9.88
N GLN A 200 4.81 -29.90 -8.80
CA GLN A 200 4.65 -31.30 -8.37
C GLN A 200 3.20 -31.62 -7.96
N ILE A 201 2.51 -30.63 -7.39
CA ILE A 201 1.12 -30.79 -6.92
C ILE A 201 0.10 -30.59 -8.03
N ALA A 202 0.25 -29.51 -8.83
CA ALA A 202 -0.73 -29.06 -9.79
C ALA A 202 -0.36 -29.32 -11.26
N GLY A 203 0.87 -29.76 -11.53
CA GLY A 203 1.40 -29.98 -12.87
C GLY A 203 2.00 -28.75 -13.53
N ASP A 204 1.61 -27.53 -13.10
CA ASP A 204 2.14 -26.26 -13.62
C ASP A 204 2.14 -25.18 -12.53
N CYS A 205 2.94 -24.12 -12.75
CA CYS A 205 2.98 -22.91 -11.96
C CYS A 205 3.40 -21.73 -12.84
N ASP A 206 2.56 -20.71 -12.98
CA ASP A 206 2.88 -19.50 -13.74
C ASP A 206 3.88 -18.65 -12.98
N MET A 207 5.11 -18.56 -13.46
CA MET A 207 6.16 -17.70 -12.92
C MET A 207 6.25 -16.34 -13.62
N GLY A 208 5.44 -16.10 -14.64
CA GLY A 208 5.38 -14.86 -15.40
C GLY A 208 4.24 -13.94 -15.01
N VAL A 209 3.52 -14.24 -13.93
CA VAL A 209 2.37 -13.44 -13.47
C VAL A 209 2.77 -11.99 -13.23
N ALA A 210 1.93 -11.04 -13.65
CA ALA A 210 2.13 -9.63 -13.35
C ALA A 210 1.97 -9.35 -11.85
N PRO A 211 2.68 -8.37 -11.29
CA PRO A 211 2.48 -7.98 -9.91
C PRO A 211 1.09 -7.35 -9.73
N MET A 212 0.58 -7.35 -8.51
CA MET A 212 -0.73 -6.83 -8.18
C MET A 212 -0.64 -5.58 -7.30
N MET A 213 -1.63 -4.66 -7.47
CA MET A 213 -1.73 -3.47 -6.64
C MET A 213 -2.52 -3.69 -5.34
N GLY A 214 -2.91 -4.93 -5.03
CA GLY A 214 -3.31 -5.35 -3.70
C GLY A 214 -2.11 -5.32 -2.74
N ALA A 215 -2.38 -5.31 -1.45
CA ALA A 215 -1.36 -5.33 -0.40
C ALA A 215 -1.65 -6.48 0.57
N GLU A 216 -0.62 -6.94 1.25
CA GLU A 216 -0.66 -8.12 2.11
C GLU A 216 0.27 -7.92 3.30
N ASP A 217 -0.18 -8.14 4.54
CA ASP A 217 0.64 -7.91 5.72
C ASP A 217 1.66 -9.03 6.01
N PHE A 218 1.57 -10.17 5.31
CA PHE A 218 2.66 -11.16 5.25
C PHE A 218 3.98 -10.56 4.75
N SER A 219 3.92 -9.43 4.04
CA SER A 219 5.06 -8.64 3.61
C SER A 219 6.01 -8.25 4.75
N PHE A 220 5.50 -8.05 5.98
CA PHE A 220 6.34 -7.80 7.16
C PHE A 220 7.21 -9.01 7.49
N MET A 221 6.70 -10.23 7.34
CA MET A 221 7.47 -11.46 7.56
C MET A 221 8.55 -11.63 6.49
N LEU A 222 8.24 -11.30 5.23
CA LEU A 222 9.19 -11.35 4.11
C LEU A 222 10.30 -10.29 4.23
N ASN A 223 10.08 -9.19 4.93
CA ASN A 223 11.11 -8.20 5.21
C ASN A 223 12.12 -8.70 6.28
N GLU A 224 11.71 -9.60 7.16
CA GLU A 224 12.56 -10.15 8.23
C GLU A 224 13.28 -11.42 7.81
N ARG A 225 12.67 -12.23 6.97
CA ARG A 225 13.22 -13.51 6.53
C ARG A 225 13.00 -13.71 5.03
N PRO A 226 13.97 -14.35 4.34
CA PRO A 226 13.73 -14.74 2.96
C PRO A 226 12.53 -15.68 2.91
N GLY A 227 11.77 -15.57 1.83
CA GLY A 227 10.55 -16.36 1.69
C GLY A 227 9.84 -16.12 0.39
N ALA A 228 8.64 -16.65 0.28
CA ALA A 228 7.80 -16.50 -0.90
C ALA A 228 6.31 -16.52 -0.55
N TYR A 229 5.56 -15.74 -1.30
CA TYR A 229 4.09 -15.66 -1.26
C TYR A 229 3.56 -16.05 -2.64
N ILE A 230 2.70 -17.07 -2.70
CA ILE A 230 2.21 -17.70 -3.92
C ILE A 230 0.68 -17.64 -4.02
#